data_e285a98199230116ef709a15968679e6
#
_entry.id   e285a98199230116ef709a15968679e6
#
_cell.length_a   1.000
_cell.length_b   1.000
_cell.length_c   1.000
_cell.angle_alpha   90.00
_cell.angle_beta   90.00
_cell.angle_gamma   90.00
#
_symmetry.space_group_name_H-M   'P 1'
#
loop_
_entity.id
_entity.type
_entity.pdbx_description
1 polymer ?
#
loop_
_entity_poly.entity_id
_entity_poly.type
_entity_poly.pdbx_seq_one_letter_code
_entity_poly.pdbx_strand_id
1 'polypeptide(L)'
;MTSELVIKDLHVTVKDKEILKGVNLTVRQGETHALMGPNGSGKSTLAYAIMGHPHYVVTEGDILLDGVSVLEMEPDERAKAGLFLAFQYPTAIPGVSLANFLRTAVSNVRGHTAKAKAEAAANNGNGHAKPIGSELMPMKEFRKDMREKMALLGIESSFANRYLNDGFSGGEKKRVEILQMAMLSPKIAVLDETDSGLDIDALRTVAEGVSKLIGPNMGALVITHYQRLLNYIKPEFVHVFFNGRIVLSGGPELALDLESRGYDWVRERFGEDIAAYLTHHD
;
A
#
# COMPACT_ATOMS: atom_id res chain seq x y z
N MET A 1 1.24 -20.79 7.62
CA MET A 1 2.16 -19.72 8.11
C MET A 1 1.50 -18.40 7.80
N THR A 2 1.53 -17.46 8.74
CA THR A 2 1.09 -16.07 8.52
C THR A 2 2.10 -15.36 7.65
N SER A 3 1.65 -14.63 6.62
CA SER A 3 2.54 -13.85 5.75
C SER A 3 3.15 -12.67 6.50
N GLU A 4 4.40 -12.33 6.17
CA GLU A 4 5.09 -11.18 6.78
C GLU A 4 5.91 -10.41 5.75
N LEU A 5 5.93 -9.09 5.91
CA LEU A 5 6.85 -8.17 5.25
C LEU A 5 7.95 -7.80 6.23
N VAL A 6 9.20 -8.08 5.88
CA VAL A 6 10.36 -7.76 6.72
C VAL A 6 11.28 -6.82 5.97
N ILE A 7 11.53 -5.66 6.54
CA ILE A 7 12.46 -4.65 6.05
C ILE A 7 13.69 -4.73 6.94
N LYS A 8 14.87 -4.92 6.33
CA LYS A 8 16.13 -5.12 7.03
C LYS A 8 17.15 -4.09 6.58
N ASP A 9 17.56 -3.25 7.50
CA ASP A 9 18.62 -2.26 7.32
C ASP A 9 18.55 -1.53 5.97
N LEU A 10 17.34 -1.03 5.64
CA LEU A 10 17.02 -0.53 4.31
C LEU A 10 17.53 0.90 4.12
N HIS A 11 18.41 1.07 3.14
CA HIS A 11 18.89 2.35 2.66
C HIS A 11 18.36 2.65 1.26
N VAL A 12 17.86 3.85 1.05
CA VAL A 12 17.27 4.26 -0.23
C VAL A 12 17.73 5.65 -0.61
N THR A 13 18.15 5.80 -1.88
CA THR A 13 18.49 7.10 -2.48
C THR A 13 17.42 7.55 -3.47
N VAL A 14 17.25 8.87 -3.55
CA VAL A 14 16.39 9.54 -4.54
C VAL A 14 17.19 10.70 -5.13
N LYS A 15 17.44 10.68 -6.44
CA LYS A 15 18.29 11.69 -7.12
C LYS A 15 19.61 11.89 -6.38
N ASP A 16 20.32 10.81 -6.13
CA ASP A 16 21.64 10.76 -5.47
C ASP A 16 21.66 11.26 -4.00
N LYS A 17 20.49 11.52 -3.42
CA LYS A 17 20.38 11.88 -2.00
C LYS A 17 19.83 10.69 -1.22
N GLU A 18 20.56 10.27 -0.20
CA GLU A 18 20.10 9.24 0.73
C GLU A 18 18.92 9.78 1.56
N ILE A 19 17.80 9.08 1.50
CA ILE A 19 16.56 9.43 2.21
C ILE A 19 16.27 8.44 3.33
N LEU A 20 16.38 7.12 3.05
CA LEU A 20 16.27 6.09 4.09
C LEU A 20 17.66 5.64 4.51
N LYS A 21 17.85 5.46 5.82
CA LYS A 21 19.16 5.35 6.46
C LYS A 21 19.18 4.17 7.46
N GLY A 22 18.94 2.94 6.97
CA GLY A 22 18.93 1.74 7.80
C GLY A 22 17.58 1.51 8.50
N VAL A 23 16.47 1.45 7.71
CA VAL A 23 15.14 1.20 8.23
C VAL A 23 14.95 -0.28 8.52
N ASN A 24 14.49 -0.59 9.74
CA ASN A 24 14.10 -1.92 10.16
C ASN A 24 12.62 -1.93 10.57
N LEU A 25 11.81 -2.81 9.97
CA LEU A 25 10.38 -2.94 10.27
C LEU A 25 9.89 -4.33 9.88
N THR A 26 9.04 -4.91 10.70
CA THR A 26 8.30 -6.13 10.36
C THR A 26 6.82 -5.88 10.50
N VAL A 27 6.05 -6.22 9.47
CA VAL A 27 4.58 -6.15 9.44
C VAL A 27 4.05 -7.53 9.10
N ARG A 28 3.24 -8.13 9.99
CA ARG A 28 2.65 -9.45 9.76
C ARG A 28 1.20 -9.32 9.32
N GLN A 29 0.77 -10.32 8.61
CA GLN A 29 -0.64 -10.50 8.27
C GLN A 29 -1.47 -10.57 9.57
N GLY A 30 -2.53 -9.78 9.66
CA GLY A 30 -3.35 -9.62 10.87
C GLY A 30 -2.93 -8.47 11.77
N GLU A 31 -1.74 -7.88 11.58
CA GLU A 31 -1.27 -6.73 12.35
C GLU A 31 -1.54 -5.41 11.62
N THR A 32 -1.79 -4.36 12.39
CA THR A 32 -1.92 -2.99 11.90
C THR A 32 -0.85 -2.10 12.52
N HIS A 33 0.01 -1.58 11.67
CA HIS A 33 1.10 -0.69 12.04
C HIS A 33 0.82 0.72 11.53
N ALA A 34 1.02 1.73 12.37
CA ALA A 34 1.03 3.13 11.97
C ALA A 34 2.47 3.62 11.87
N LEU A 35 2.80 4.30 10.78
CA LEU A 35 4.06 5.00 10.59
C LEU A 35 3.79 6.50 10.60
N MET A 36 4.20 7.17 11.66
CA MET A 36 3.99 8.59 11.89
C MET A 36 5.30 9.35 11.86
N GLY A 37 5.27 10.60 11.44
CA GLY A 37 6.48 11.44 11.41
C GLY A 37 6.24 12.74 10.65
N PRO A 38 7.11 13.75 10.80
CA PRO A 38 6.97 15.03 10.11
C PRO A 38 7.07 14.87 8.60
N ASN A 39 6.58 15.86 7.85
CA ASN A 39 6.72 15.91 6.40
C ASN A 39 8.20 15.92 6.01
N GLY A 40 8.54 15.21 4.95
CA GLY A 40 9.92 15.07 4.47
C GLY A 40 10.79 14.11 5.27
N SER A 41 10.25 13.35 6.24
CA SER A 41 11.03 12.36 7.00
C SER A 41 11.40 11.10 6.22
N GLY A 42 10.74 10.83 5.07
CA GLY A 42 11.01 9.67 4.20
C GLY A 42 9.91 8.59 4.20
N LYS A 43 8.75 8.81 4.82
CA LYS A 43 7.65 7.82 4.91
C LYS A 43 7.17 7.33 3.54
N SER A 44 6.85 8.26 2.63
CA SER A 44 6.43 7.90 1.26
C SER A 44 7.58 7.25 0.47
N THR A 45 8.84 7.62 0.75
CA THR A 45 10.02 6.95 0.17
C THR A 45 10.01 5.47 0.53
N LEU A 46 9.70 5.13 1.78
CA LEU A 46 9.57 3.74 2.22
C LEU A 46 8.44 3.01 1.47
N ALA A 47 7.26 3.64 1.34
CA ALA A 47 6.13 3.06 0.62
C ALA A 47 6.46 2.78 -0.85
N TYR A 48 7.09 3.72 -1.53
CA TYR A 48 7.49 3.55 -2.93
C TYR A 48 8.63 2.53 -3.11
N ALA A 49 9.59 2.46 -2.19
CA ALA A 49 10.64 1.45 -2.21
C ALA A 49 10.08 0.04 -2.03
N ILE A 50 9.12 -0.16 -1.12
CA ILE A 50 8.42 -1.45 -0.94
C ILE A 50 7.76 -1.90 -2.25
N MET A 51 7.19 -0.98 -3.03
CA MET A 51 6.53 -1.31 -4.31
C MET A 51 7.46 -1.31 -5.53
N GLY A 52 8.76 -1.02 -5.36
CA GLY A 52 9.73 -1.08 -6.45
C GLY A 52 9.60 0.07 -7.45
N HIS A 53 9.21 1.25 -6.99
CA HIS A 53 9.12 2.40 -7.88
C HIS A 53 10.53 2.83 -8.37
N PRO A 54 10.77 2.97 -9.68
CA PRO A 54 12.12 3.05 -10.27
C PRO A 54 12.94 4.28 -9.86
N HIS A 55 12.32 5.32 -9.32
CA HIS A 55 13.05 6.50 -8.85
C HIS A 55 13.59 6.36 -7.42
N TYR A 56 13.29 5.25 -6.74
CA TYR A 56 13.68 4.99 -5.34
C TYR A 56 14.65 3.81 -5.32
N VAL A 57 15.93 4.12 -5.37
CA VAL A 57 16.99 3.10 -5.52
C VAL A 57 17.39 2.59 -4.14
N VAL A 58 17.18 1.29 -3.91
CA VAL A 58 17.73 0.61 -2.73
C VAL A 58 19.22 0.45 -2.92
N THR A 59 20.01 0.99 -1.99
CA THR A 59 21.47 0.94 -2.03
C THR A 59 22.05 -0.11 -1.09
N GLU A 60 21.38 -0.34 0.06
CA GLU A 60 21.77 -1.35 1.05
C GLU A 60 20.50 -1.92 1.72
N GLY A 61 20.64 -3.10 2.34
CA GLY A 61 19.57 -3.79 3.03
C GLY A 61 18.68 -4.61 2.11
N ASP A 62 17.51 -5.05 2.64
CA ASP A 62 16.59 -5.92 1.90
C ASP A 62 15.14 -5.70 2.31
N ILE A 63 14.23 -6.05 1.40
CA ILE A 63 12.78 -6.10 1.61
C ILE A 63 12.33 -7.52 1.30
N LEU A 64 11.88 -8.24 2.32
CA LEU A 64 11.48 -9.64 2.21
C LEU A 64 9.96 -9.77 2.38
N LEU A 65 9.31 -10.48 1.47
CA LEU A 65 7.93 -10.94 1.64
C LEU A 65 7.95 -12.46 1.79
N ASP A 66 7.46 -12.96 2.92
CA ASP A 66 7.47 -14.40 3.25
C ASP A 66 8.90 -15.01 3.16
N GLY A 67 9.92 -14.24 3.52
CA GLY A 67 11.33 -14.65 3.47
C GLY A 67 11.99 -14.55 2.08
N VAL A 68 11.26 -14.14 1.04
CA VAL A 68 11.78 -13.95 -0.33
C VAL A 68 12.02 -12.47 -0.59
N SER A 69 13.23 -12.11 -1.05
CA SER A 69 13.54 -10.72 -1.44
C SER A 69 12.67 -10.28 -2.62
N VAL A 70 12.11 -9.07 -2.51
CA VAL A 70 11.32 -8.46 -3.57
C VAL A 70 12.11 -7.44 -4.39
N LEU A 71 13.40 -7.24 -4.10
CA LEU A 71 14.18 -6.16 -4.73
C LEU A 71 14.26 -6.31 -6.25
N GLU A 72 14.45 -7.55 -6.74
CA GLU A 72 14.52 -7.85 -8.18
C GLU A 72 13.14 -7.99 -8.85
N MET A 73 12.05 -7.91 -8.07
CA MET A 73 10.69 -8.01 -8.61
C MET A 73 10.22 -6.68 -9.17
N GLU A 74 9.64 -6.72 -10.36
CA GLU A 74 8.92 -5.57 -10.91
C GLU A 74 7.64 -5.26 -10.09
N PRO A 75 7.10 -4.03 -10.15
CA PRO A 75 5.93 -3.65 -9.34
C PRO A 75 4.71 -4.56 -9.48
N ASP A 76 4.46 -5.08 -10.68
CA ASP A 76 3.35 -6.01 -10.92
C ASP A 76 3.61 -7.42 -10.33
N GLU A 77 4.86 -7.84 -10.25
CA GLU A 77 5.27 -9.08 -9.60
C GLU A 77 5.11 -8.98 -8.08
N ARG A 78 5.49 -7.83 -7.48
CA ARG A 78 5.25 -7.53 -6.06
C ARG A 78 3.76 -7.53 -5.72
N ALA A 79 2.92 -6.96 -6.60
CA ALA A 79 1.47 -7.00 -6.44
C ALA A 79 0.91 -8.45 -6.53
N LYS A 80 1.42 -9.28 -7.45
CA LYS A 80 1.07 -10.71 -7.55
C LYS A 80 1.54 -11.52 -6.33
N ALA A 81 2.67 -11.15 -5.74
CA ALA A 81 3.17 -11.77 -4.51
C ALA A 81 2.30 -11.45 -3.29
N GLY A 82 1.53 -10.34 -3.34
CA GLY A 82 0.56 -9.96 -2.32
C GLY A 82 0.82 -8.61 -1.65
N LEU A 83 1.63 -7.73 -2.26
CA LEU A 83 1.80 -6.35 -1.81
C LEU A 83 0.78 -5.43 -2.49
N PHE A 84 0.35 -4.40 -1.78
CA PHE A 84 -0.52 -3.33 -2.31
C PHE A 84 -0.07 -1.99 -1.77
N LEU A 85 -0.13 -0.96 -2.63
CA LEU A 85 0.09 0.43 -2.23
C LEU A 85 -1.12 1.28 -2.58
N ALA A 86 -1.72 1.92 -1.58
CA ALA A 86 -2.61 3.05 -1.78
C ALA A 86 -1.76 4.33 -1.86
N PHE A 87 -1.85 5.02 -2.99
CA PHE A 87 -1.04 6.20 -3.26
C PHE A 87 -1.59 7.46 -2.57
N GLN A 88 -0.72 8.38 -2.20
CA GLN A 88 -1.14 9.69 -1.71
C GLN A 88 -2.04 10.42 -2.74
N TYR A 89 -1.66 10.38 -4.03
CA TYR A 89 -2.41 11.00 -5.13
C TYR A 89 -2.70 9.98 -6.24
N PRO A 90 -3.88 9.32 -6.24
CA PRO A 90 -4.26 8.37 -7.28
C PRO A 90 -4.39 9.06 -8.65
N THR A 91 -3.67 8.52 -9.65
CA THR A 91 -3.65 9.06 -11.01
C THR A 91 -4.92 8.70 -11.78
N ALA A 92 -5.41 9.62 -12.60
CA ALA A 92 -6.51 9.36 -13.54
C ALA A 92 -6.00 8.61 -14.78
N ILE A 93 -6.79 7.64 -15.27
CA ILE A 93 -6.51 6.91 -16.51
C ILE A 93 -7.72 7.07 -17.45
N PRO A 94 -7.75 8.14 -18.27
CA PRO A 94 -8.82 8.37 -19.21
C PRO A 94 -8.95 7.21 -20.21
N GLY A 95 -10.19 6.87 -20.58
CA GLY A 95 -10.46 5.81 -21.55
C GLY A 95 -10.48 4.39 -20.96
N VAL A 96 -10.00 4.18 -19.73
CA VAL A 96 -10.02 2.87 -19.07
C VAL A 96 -11.09 2.88 -17.98
N SER A 97 -12.18 2.11 -18.18
CA SER A 97 -13.21 2.02 -17.12
C SER A 97 -12.71 1.29 -15.89
N LEU A 98 -13.23 1.68 -14.71
CA LEU A 98 -12.89 1.06 -13.44
C LEU A 98 -13.12 -0.47 -13.47
N ALA A 99 -14.21 -0.93 -14.06
CA ALA A 99 -14.49 -2.37 -14.18
C ALA A 99 -13.46 -3.10 -15.04
N ASN A 100 -13.04 -2.53 -16.18
CA ASN A 100 -12.04 -3.17 -17.04
C ASN A 100 -10.67 -3.18 -16.37
N PHE A 101 -10.27 -2.09 -15.74
CA PHE A 101 -9.04 -2.03 -14.97
C PHE A 101 -9.01 -3.11 -13.88
N LEU A 102 -10.03 -3.13 -13.01
CA LEU A 102 -10.11 -4.09 -11.91
C LEU A 102 -10.17 -5.54 -12.38
N ARG A 103 -10.94 -5.84 -13.45
CA ARG A 103 -11.01 -7.20 -13.97
C ARG A 103 -9.64 -7.68 -14.45
N THR A 104 -8.89 -6.82 -15.13
CA THR A 104 -7.54 -7.14 -15.60
C THR A 104 -6.59 -7.35 -14.42
N ALA A 105 -6.57 -6.43 -13.46
CA ALA A 105 -5.70 -6.49 -12.29
C ALA A 105 -5.98 -7.75 -11.45
N VAL A 106 -7.25 -8.00 -11.10
CA VAL A 106 -7.68 -9.18 -10.32
C VAL A 106 -7.34 -10.48 -11.05
N SER A 107 -7.53 -10.53 -12.38
CA SER A 107 -7.22 -11.73 -13.17
C SER A 107 -5.73 -12.07 -13.14
N ASN A 108 -4.87 -11.04 -13.18
CA ASN A 108 -3.42 -11.23 -13.08
C ASN A 108 -3.00 -11.68 -11.67
N VAL A 109 -3.49 -11.00 -10.63
CA VAL A 109 -3.13 -11.32 -9.24
C VAL A 109 -3.65 -12.71 -8.82
N ARG A 110 -4.87 -13.10 -9.22
CA ARG A 110 -5.44 -14.41 -8.90
C ARG A 110 -4.96 -15.53 -9.86
N GLY A 111 -4.03 -15.25 -10.76
CA GLY A 111 -3.40 -16.24 -11.64
C GLY A 111 -4.28 -16.76 -12.79
N HIS A 112 -5.43 -16.17 -13.07
CA HIS A 112 -6.29 -16.58 -14.20
C HIS A 112 -5.54 -16.48 -15.53
N THR A 113 -4.80 -15.40 -15.75
CA THR A 113 -4.01 -15.16 -16.95
C THR A 113 -2.87 -16.19 -17.10
N ALA A 114 -2.17 -16.53 -16.01
CA ALA A 114 -1.09 -17.51 -16.01
C ALA A 114 -1.64 -18.92 -16.31
N LYS A 115 -2.76 -19.31 -15.69
CA LYS A 115 -3.43 -20.58 -15.94
C LYS A 115 -3.86 -20.73 -17.40
N ALA A 116 -4.49 -19.69 -17.97
CA ALA A 116 -4.91 -19.69 -19.37
C ALA A 116 -3.72 -19.81 -20.35
N LYS A 117 -2.60 -19.13 -20.05
CA LYS A 117 -1.35 -19.26 -20.85
C LYS A 117 -0.77 -20.67 -20.77
N ALA A 118 -0.74 -21.29 -19.58
CA ALA A 118 -0.24 -22.64 -19.40
C ALA A 118 -1.13 -23.68 -20.14
N GLU A 119 -2.45 -23.54 -20.06
CA GLU A 119 -3.38 -24.41 -20.82
C GLU A 119 -3.22 -24.25 -22.34
N ALA A 120 -3.00 -23.02 -22.83
CA ALA A 120 -2.75 -22.77 -24.25
C ALA A 120 -1.43 -23.39 -24.73
N ALA A 121 -0.37 -23.33 -23.90
CA ALA A 121 0.93 -23.95 -24.19
C ALA A 121 0.86 -25.50 -24.19
N ALA A 122 0.04 -26.09 -23.32
CA ALA A 122 -0.15 -27.54 -23.23
C ALA A 122 -0.98 -28.12 -24.42
N ASN A 123 -1.87 -27.31 -25.01
CA ASN A 123 -2.69 -27.68 -26.16
C ASN A 123 -1.97 -27.37 -27.48
N ASN A 124 -0.86 -28.05 -27.76
CA ASN A 124 -0.09 -27.95 -29.00
C ASN A 124 -0.97 -27.87 -30.26
N GLY A 125 -1.23 -26.65 -30.75
CA GLY A 125 -1.50 -26.38 -32.17
C GLY A 125 -2.87 -26.74 -32.79
N ASN A 126 -3.81 -27.37 -32.10
CA ASN A 126 -5.10 -27.76 -32.64
C ASN A 126 -6.32 -27.07 -31.98
N GLY A 127 -6.13 -25.97 -31.30
CA GLY A 127 -7.22 -25.21 -30.68
C GLY A 127 -7.60 -24.00 -31.50
N HIS A 128 -8.88 -23.82 -31.78
CA HIS A 128 -9.42 -22.54 -32.27
C HIS A 128 -8.95 -21.43 -31.35
N ALA A 129 -8.51 -20.29 -31.92
CA ALA A 129 -8.06 -19.12 -31.14
C ALA A 129 -9.11 -18.80 -30.07
N LYS A 130 -8.71 -18.87 -28.78
CA LYS A 130 -9.62 -18.49 -27.70
C LYS A 130 -10.04 -17.03 -27.89
N PRO A 131 -11.31 -16.66 -27.64
CA PRO A 131 -11.75 -15.27 -27.74
C PRO A 131 -10.87 -14.33 -26.91
N ILE A 132 -10.60 -13.14 -27.41
CA ILE A 132 -9.88 -12.09 -26.67
C ILE A 132 -10.56 -11.89 -25.31
N GLY A 133 -9.80 -11.98 -24.23
CA GLY A 133 -10.30 -11.86 -22.84
C GLY A 133 -10.71 -13.19 -22.18
N SER A 134 -10.54 -14.36 -22.84
CA SER A 134 -10.73 -15.69 -22.22
C SER A 134 -9.69 -15.98 -21.11
N GLU A 135 -8.64 -15.21 -21.05
CA GLU A 135 -7.59 -15.26 -20.02
C GLU A 135 -7.98 -14.52 -18.73
N LEU A 136 -9.07 -13.76 -18.76
CA LEU A 136 -9.52 -12.97 -17.63
C LEU A 136 -10.54 -13.76 -16.80
N MET A 137 -10.63 -13.38 -15.52
CA MET A 137 -11.65 -13.89 -14.61
C MET A 137 -13.04 -13.89 -15.26
N PRO A 138 -13.86 -14.96 -15.12
CA PRO A 138 -15.21 -15.01 -15.71
C PRO A 138 -16.05 -13.79 -15.32
N MET A 139 -16.70 -13.16 -16.32
CA MET A 139 -17.42 -11.89 -16.13
C MET A 139 -18.51 -11.98 -15.05
N LYS A 140 -19.19 -13.12 -14.94
CA LYS A 140 -20.25 -13.33 -13.94
C LYS A 140 -19.68 -13.31 -12.53
N GLU A 141 -18.55 -13.96 -12.31
CA GLU A 141 -17.85 -14.03 -11.03
C GLU A 141 -17.30 -12.66 -10.65
N PHE A 142 -16.59 -12.00 -11.58
CA PHE A 142 -16.07 -10.65 -11.39
C PHE A 142 -17.15 -9.65 -11.03
N ARG A 143 -18.28 -9.63 -11.75
CA ARG A 143 -19.38 -8.70 -11.47
C ARG A 143 -20.03 -8.94 -10.11
N LYS A 144 -20.09 -10.19 -9.67
CA LYS A 144 -20.60 -10.54 -8.34
C LYS A 144 -19.67 -9.99 -7.27
N ASP A 145 -18.38 -10.33 -7.33
CA ASP A 145 -17.36 -9.90 -6.37
C ASP A 145 -17.28 -8.36 -6.30
N MET A 146 -17.20 -7.69 -7.45
CA MET A 146 -17.15 -6.23 -7.52
C MET A 146 -18.38 -5.58 -6.88
N ARG A 147 -19.58 -6.09 -7.14
CA ARG A 147 -20.82 -5.55 -6.57
C ARG A 147 -20.86 -5.70 -5.05
N GLU A 148 -20.43 -6.84 -4.52
CA GLU A 148 -20.33 -7.09 -3.09
C GLU A 148 -19.36 -6.12 -2.41
N LYS A 149 -18.17 -5.90 -3.01
CA LYS A 149 -17.17 -4.97 -2.49
C LYS A 149 -17.61 -3.50 -2.60
N MET A 150 -18.24 -3.12 -3.70
CA MET A 150 -18.80 -1.78 -3.86
C MET A 150 -19.90 -1.51 -2.81
N ALA A 151 -20.79 -2.46 -2.56
CA ALA A 151 -21.83 -2.34 -1.53
C ALA A 151 -21.21 -2.22 -0.12
N LEU A 152 -20.17 -3.02 0.20
CA LEU A 152 -19.44 -2.95 1.47
C LEU A 152 -18.85 -1.57 1.74
N LEU A 153 -18.37 -0.89 0.68
CA LEU A 153 -17.68 0.39 0.74
C LEU A 153 -18.62 1.59 0.43
N GLY A 154 -19.91 1.36 0.25
CA GLY A 154 -20.87 2.42 -0.07
C GLY A 154 -20.58 3.12 -1.40
N ILE A 155 -20.04 2.40 -2.39
CA ILE A 155 -19.75 2.92 -3.72
C ILE A 155 -20.90 2.58 -4.66
N GLU A 156 -21.44 3.59 -5.34
CA GLU A 156 -22.52 3.41 -6.31
C GLU A 156 -22.09 2.55 -7.51
N SER A 157 -22.96 1.68 -7.97
CA SER A 157 -22.67 0.79 -9.12
C SER A 157 -22.36 1.51 -10.42
N SER A 158 -22.80 2.76 -10.57
CA SER A 158 -22.49 3.65 -11.70
C SER A 158 -21.00 3.88 -11.90
N PHE A 159 -20.20 3.85 -10.82
CA PHE A 159 -18.74 4.02 -10.87
C PHE A 159 -18.03 2.93 -11.69
N ALA A 160 -18.59 1.74 -11.78
CA ALA A 160 -18.00 0.65 -12.56
C ALA A 160 -17.73 1.02 -14.03
N ASN A 161 -18.57 1.86 -14.62
CA ASN A 161 -18.47 2.27 -16.02
C ASN A 161 -17.71 3.60 -16.24
N ARG A 162 -17.40 4.33 -15.15
CA ARG A 162 -16.63 5.59 -15.24
C ARG A 162 -15.14 5.26 -15.48
N TYR A 163 -14.42 6.17 -16.11
CA TYR A 163 -12.97 6.04 -16.26
C TYR A 163 -12.28 6.17 -14.91
N LEU A 164 -11.23 5.38 -14.73
CA LEU A 164 -10.52 5.29 -13.44
C LEU A 164 -10.00 6.66 -13.03
N ASN A 165 -10.50 7.16 -11.90
CA ASN A 165 -10.13 8.43 -11.27
C ASN A 165 -10.36 9.70 -12.12
N ASP A 166 -10.96 9.57 -13.33
CA ASP A 166 -11.22 10.69 -14.22
C ASP A 166 -12.48 11.45 -13.76
N GLY A 167 -12.32 12.73 -13.44
CA GLY A 167 -13.38 13.58 -12.91
C GLY A 167 -13.90 13.15 -11.51
N PHE A 168 -13.15 12.33 -10.78
CA PHE A 168 -13.50 11.96 -9.41
C PHE A 168 -13.05 13.03 -8.42
N SER A 169 -13.87 13.29 -7.38
CA SER A 169 -13.45 14.06 -6.21
C SER A 169 -12.35 13.32 -5.44
N GLY A 170 -11.65 14.01 -4.53
CA GLY A 170 -10.64 13.41 -3.67
C GLY A 170 -11.15 12.19 -2.90
N GLY A 171 -12.32 12.34 -2.26
CA GLY A 171 -12.96 11.24 -1.51
C GLY A 171 -13.41 10.06 -2.40
N GLU A 172 -13.89 10.33 -3.61
CA GLU A 172 -14.24 9.28 -4.58
C GLU A 172 -13.01 8.50 -5.02
N LYS A 173 -11.90 9.19 -5.34
CA LYS A 173 -10.62 8.55 -5.70
C LYS A 173 -10.13 7.62 -4.59
N LYS A 174 -10.16 8.09 -3.33
CA LYS A 174 -9.74 7.27 -2.19
C LYS A 174 -10.64 6.07 -1.95
N ARG A 175 -11.97 6.22 -2.03
CA ARG A 175 -12.89 5.08 -1.94
C ARG A 175 -12.66 4.05 -3.05
N VAL A 176 -12.40 4.50 -4.27
CA VAL A 176 -12.08 3.61 -5.39
C VAL A 176 -10.73 2.91 -5.18
N GLU A 177 -9.76 3.56 -4.57
CA GLU A 177 -8.48 2.94 -4.20
C GLU A 177 -8.66 1.85 -3.13
N ILE A 178 -9.52 2.09 -2.12
CA ILE A 178 -9.89 1.04 -1.14
C ILE A 178 -10.69 -0.09 -1.81
N LEU A 179 -11.51 0.20 -2.83
CA LEU A 179 -12.14 -0.85 -3.63
C LEU A 179 -11.10 -1.70 -4.38
N GLN A 180 -10.04 -1.09 -4.92
CA GLN A 180 -8.94 -1.84 -5.53
C GLN A 180 -8.30 -2.78 -4.50
N MET A 181 -7.98 -2.30 -3.30
CA MET A 181 -7.46 -3.11 -2.20
C MET A 181 -8.41 -4.28 -1.86
N ALA A 182 -9.71 -4.01 -1.74
CA ALA A 182 -10.72 -5.04 -1.46
C ALA A 182 -10.80 -6.11 -2.54
N MET A 183 -10.69 -5.73 -3.81
CA MET A 183 -10.76 -6.65 -4.96
C MET A 183 -9.49 -7.48 -5.11
N LEU A 184 -8.33 -6.88 -4.87
CA LEU A 184 -7.03 -7.55 -4.99
C LEU A 184 -6.72 -8.45 -3.79
N SER A 185 -7.26 -8.13 -2.61
CA SER A 185 -7.08 -8.90 -1.36
C SER A 185 -5.60 -9.19 -1.06
N PRO A 186 -4.76 -8.16 -0.89
CA PRO A 186 -3.33 -8.33 -0.67
C PRO A 186 -3.05 -8.99 0.69
N LYS A 187 -1.85 -9.56 0.85
CA LYS A 187 -1.33 -10.05 2.13
C LYS A 187 -0.94 -8.88 3.04
N ILE A 188 -0.25 -7.90 2.46
CA ILE A 188 0.21 -6.67 3.14
C ILE A 188 -0.20 -5.46 2.29
N ALA A 189 -0.92 -4.54 2.92
CA ALA A 189 -1.31 -3.26 2.33
C ALA A 189 -0.49 -2.11 2.95
N VAL A 190 0.11 -1.28 2.10
CA VAL A 190 0.74 -0.01 2.50
C VAL A 190 -0.22 1.12 2.11
N LEU A 191 -0.63 1.93 3.07
CA LEU A 191 -1.59 3.02 2.88
C LEU A 191 -0.85 4.34 3.10
N ASP A 192 -0.45 5.01 1.99
CA ASP A 192 0.34 6.25 2.06
C ASP A 192 -0.58 7.48 2.06
N GLU A 193 -0.71 8.12 3.23
CA GLU A 193 -1.49 9.35 3.47
C GLU A 193 -2.88 9.31 2.81
N THR A 194 -3.61 8.19 3.03
CA THR A 194 -4.95 7.99 2.46
C THR A 194 -6.01 8.97 2.98
N ASP A 195 -5.68 9.74 3.99
CA ASP A 195 -6.45 10.79 4.65
C ASP A 195 -6.19 12.20 4.07
N SER A 196 -5.15 12.36 3.24
CA SER A 196 -4.75 13.67 2.70
C SER A 196 -5.82 14.26 1.79
N GLY A 197 -6.20 15.53 2.05
CA GLY A 197 -7.15 16.27 1.23
C GLY A 197 -8.61 15.82 1.35
N LEU A 198 -8.96 15.02 2.35
CA LEU A 198 -10.32 14.59 2.62
C LEU A 198 -11.01 15.49 3.65
N ASP A 199 -12.29 15.75 3.43
CA ASP A 199 -13.16 16.28 4.47
C ASP A 199 -13.47 15.20 5.54
N ILE A 200 -14.13 15.58 6.63
CA ILE A 200 -14.37 14.71 7.78
C ILE A 200 -15.22 13.49 7.40
N ASP A 201 -16.23 13.67 6.56
CA ASP A 201 -17.16 12.60 6.18
C ASP A 201 -16.51 11.62 5.21
N ALA A 202 -15.73 12.12 4.24
CA ALA A 202 -14.95 11.29 3.34
C ALA A 202 -13.87 10.50 4.10
N LEU A 203 -13.17 11.14 5.06
CA LEU A 203 -12.18 10.50 5.92
C LEU A 203 -12.81 9.33 6.70
N ARG A 204 -13.95 9.57 7.35
CA ARG A 204 -14.68 8.52 8.09
C ARG A 204 -15.00 7.35 7.17
N THR A 205 -15.59 7.63 6.00
CA THR A 205 -16.01 6.59 5.03
C THR A 205 -14.81 5.74 4.56
N VAL A 206 -13.69 6.38 4.24
CA VAL A 206 -12.45 5.70 3.85
C VAL A 206 -11.90 4.86 4.99
N ALA A 207 -11.79 5.42 6.18
CA ALA A 207 -11.26 4.74 7.36
C ALA A 207 -12.11 3.54 7.80
N GLU A 208 -13.45 3.66 7.78
CA GLU A 208 -14.36 2.55 8.02
C GLU A 208 -14.24 1.46 6.94
N GLY A 209 -14.03 1.86 5.68
CA GLY A 209 -13.76 0.95 4.58
C GLY A 209 -12.49 0.14 4.81
N VAL A 210 -11.39 0.81 5.15
CA VAL A 210 -10.11 0.18 5.49
C VAL A 210 -10.27 -0.77 6.68
N SER A 211 -10.91 -0.33 7.77
CA SER A 211 -11.12 -1.14 8.99
C SER A 211 -11.93 -2.42 8.74
N LYS A 212 -12.87 -2.39 7.78
CA LYS A 212 -13.64 -3.59 7.39
C LYS A 212 -12.82 -4.60 6.59
N LEU A 213 -11.74 -4.16 5.95
CA LEU A 213 -10.89 -4.99 5.08
C LEU A 213 -9.69 -5.54 5.83
N ILE A 214 -9.13 -4.77 6.76
CA ILE A 214 -8.06 -5.23 7.66
C ILE A 214 -8.63 -6.31 8.58
N GLY A 215 -7.93 -7.43 8.67
CA GLY A 215 -8.34 -8.56 9.48
C GLY A 215 -7.29 -9.66 9.41
N PRO A 216 -7.58 -10.87 9.89
CA PRO A 216 -6.57 -11.92 10.05
C PRO A 216 -5.83 -12.32 8.78
N ASN A 217 -6.38 -11.93 7.62
CA ASN A 217 -5.81 -12.28 6.30
C ASN A 217 -5.07 -11.11 5.61
N MET A 218 -4.94 -9.95 6.27
CA MET A 218 -4.27 -8.76 5.71
C MET A 218 -3.54 -8.01 6.81
N GLY A 219 -2.23 -7.79 6.64
CA GLY A 219 -1.48 -6.84 7.44
C GLY A 219 -1.53 -5.45 6.82
N ALA A 220 -1.45 -4.40 7.62
CA ALA A 220 -1.49 -3.02 7.14
C ALA A 220 -0.36 -2.16 7.72
N LEU A 221 0.32 -1.42 6.86
CA LEU A 221 1.20 -0.32 7.22
C LEU A 221 0.53 1.00 6.83
N VAL A 222 0.02 1.73 7.79
CA VAL A 222 -0.70 2.99 7.61
C VAL A 222 0.25 4.14 7.84
N ILE A 223 0.58 4.85 6.77
CA ILE A 223 1.40 6.06 6.82
C ILE A 223 0.48 7.24 6.93
N THR A 224 0.57 7.98 8.02
CA THR A 224 -0.22 9.20 8.25
C THR A 224 0.50 10.15 9.20
N HIS A 225 0.18 11.42 9.11
CA HIS A 225 0.56 12.43 10.08
C HIS A 225 -0.66 12.91 10.91
N TYR A 226 -1.85 12.33 10.66
CA TYR A 226 -3.08 12.66 11.37
C TYR A 226 -3.56 11.50 12.24
N GLN A 227 -3.68 11.74 13.53
CA GLN A 227 -4.24 10.77 14.46
C GLN A 227 -5.72 10.45 14.16
N ARG A 228 -6.46 11.38 13.55
CA ARG A 228 -7.89 11.19 13.25
C ARG A 228 -8.17 9.91 12.47
N LEU A 229 -7.29 9.53 11.53
CA LEU A 229 -7.40 8.27 10.80
C LEU A 229 -7.23 7.08 11.75
N LEU A 230 -6.28 7.17 12.69
CA LEU A 230 -5.94 6.09 13.62
C LEU A 230 -7.04 5.84 14.66
N ASN A 231 -7.91 6.80 14.94
CA ASN A 231 -9.08 6.61 15.79
C ASN A 231 -10.08 5.58 15.21
N TYR A 232 -10.09 5.43 13.89
CA TYR A 232 -10.94 4.45 13.19
C TYR A 232 -10.20 3.14 12.93
N ILE A 233 -8.93 3.19 12.52
CA ILE A 233 -8.15 2.00 12.10
C ILE A 233 -7.57 1.25 13.31
N LYS A 234 -7.28 1.95 14.42
CA LYS A 234 -6.78 1.40 15.71
C LYS A 234 -5.55 0.49 15.54
N PRO A 235 -4.38 1.06 15.20
CA PRO A 235 -3.16 0.26 15.03
C PRO A 235 -2.73 -0.38 16.35
N GLU A 236 -2.18 -1.61 16.29
CA GLU A 236 -1.54 -2.27 17.43
C GLU A 236 -0.13 -1.71 17.68
N PHE A 237 0.54 -1.29 16.62
CA PHE A 237 1.92 -0.78 16.66
C PHE A 237 1.99 0.62 16.05
N VAL A 238 2.73 1.50 16.71
CA VAL A 238 2.99 2.86 16.22
C VAL A 238 4.48 3.09 16.15
N HIS A 239 4.97 3.55 15.02
CA HIS A 239 6.37 3.84 14.75
C HIS A 239 6.55 5.31 14.43
N VAL A 240 7.54 5.93 15.06
CA VAL A 240 7.92 7.32 14.79
C VAL A 240 9.06 7.33 13.79
N PHE A 241 8.80 7.95 12.64
CA PHE A 241 9.75 8.07 11.55
C PHE A 241 10.35 9.46 11.52
N PHE A 242 11.67 9.54 11.64
CA PHE A 242 12.39 10.81 11.65
C PHE A 242 13.71 10.69 10.91
N ASN A 243 13.99 11.62 10.00
CA ASN A 243 15.24 11.71 9.22
C ASN A 243 15.68 10.37 8.58
N GLY A 244 14.74 9.66 7.97
CA GLY A 244 15.01 8.40 7.25
C GLY A 244 15.13 7.17 8.14
N ARG A 245 14.78 7.24 9.43
CA ARG A 245 14.88 6.14 10.41
C ARG A 245 13.60 5.97 11.21
N ILE A 246 13.34 4.76 11.71
CA ILE A 246 12.41 4.54 12.81
C ILE A 246 13.17 4.81 14.10
N VAL A 247 12.82 5.89 14.80
CA VAL A 247 13.52 6.32 16.02
C VAL A 247 12.85 5.86 17.30
N LEU A 248 11.57 5.51 17.23
CA LEU A 248 10.79 5.01 18.37
C LEU A 248 9.67 4.10 17.87
N SER A 249 9.35 3.06 18.64
CA SER A 249 8.21 2.18 18.41
C SER A 249 7.49 1.93 19.73
N GLY A 250 6.16 1.86 19.68
CA GLY A 250 5.31 1.63 20.84
C GLY A 250 3.91 1.17 20.45
N GLY A 251 3.00 1.18 21.42
CA GLY A 251 1.59 0.90 21.24
C GLY A 251 0.79 2.14 20.78
N PRO A 252 -0.54 2.03 20.77
CA PRO A 252 -1.44 3.12 20.36
C PRO A 252 -1.28 4.43 21.14
N GLU A 253 -0.82 4.37 22.40
CA GLU A 253 -0.55 5.51 23.26
C GLU A 253 0.49 6.47 22.68
N LEU A 254 1.44 5.95 21.89
CA LEU A 254 2.45 6.76 21.25
C LEU A 254 1.85 7.74 20.23
N ALA A 255 0.77 7.36 19.53
CA ALA A 255 0.07 8.26 18.63
C ALA A 255 -0.59 9.43 19.38
N LEU A 256 -1.13 9.17 20.58
CA LEU A 256 -1.72 10.21 21.45
C LEU A 256 -0.65 11.19 21.94
N ASP A 257 0.51 10.68 22.33
CA ASP A 257 1.64 11.50 22.75
C ASP A 257 2.13 12.42 21.61
N LEU A 258 2.21 11.90 20.39
CA LEU A 258 2.59 12.68 19.21
C LEU A 258 1.56 13.77 18.87
N GLU A 259 0.25 13.50 19.03
CA GLU A 259 -0.78 14.52 18.81
C GLU A 259 -0.71 15.61 19.85
N SER A 260 -0.56 15.23 21.12
CA SER A 260 -0.59 16.20 22.22
C SER A 260 0.66 17.08 22.31
N ARG A 261 1.84 16.53 21.97
CA ARG A 261 3.15 17.17 22.14
C ARG A 261 3.81 17.60 20.84
N GLY A 262 3.25 17.21 19.67
CA GLY A 262 3.88 17.43 18.38
C GLY A 262 5.16 16.62 18.20
N TYR A 263 5.99 16.99 17.23
CA TYR A 263 7.27 16.32 16.92
C TYR A 263 8.50 17.05 17.49
N ASP A 264 8.35 18.15 18.22
CA ASP A 264 9.50 18.93 18.71
C ASP A 264 10.34 18.15 19.71
N TRP A 265 9.70 17.43 20.64
CA TRP A 265 10.39 16.55 21.57
C TRP A 265 11.13 15.37 20.89
N VAL A 266 10.63 14.92 19.73
CA VAL A 266 11.33 13.92 18.91
C VAL A 266 12.59 14.52 18.31
N ARG A 267 12.51 15.77 17.82
CA ARG A 267 13.67 16.50 17.30
C ARG A 267 14.72 16.77 18.39
N GLU A 268 14.28 17.20 19.57
CA GLU A 268 15.17 17.42 20.71
C GLU A 268 15.88 16.14 21.16
N ARG A 269 15.13 15.02 21.25
CA ARG A 269 15.67 13.77 21.74
C ARG A 269 16.55 13.02 20.74
N PHE A 270 16.20 13.05 19.44
CA PHE A 270 16.87 12.28 18.40
C PHE A 270 17.58 13.13 17.36
N GLY A 271 17.42 14.45 17.38
CA GLY A 271 18.10 15.37 16.46
C GLY A 271 19.58 15.53 16.76
N GLU A 272 19.99 15.52 18.03
CA GLU A 272 21.39 15.63 18.45
C GLU A 272 22.17 14.33 18.21
N ASP A 273 21.56 13.16 18.41
CA ASP A 273 22.17 11.85 18.11
C ASP A 273 22.52 11.70 16.61
N ILE A 274 21.73 12.32 15.74
CA ILE A 274 21.97 12.32 14.29
C ILE A 274 23.12 13.29 13.95
N ALA A 275 23.25 14.41 14.63
CA ALA A 275 24.37 15.33 14.45
C ALA A 275 25.69 14.69 14.92
N ALA A 276 25.69 13.98 16.04
CA ALA A 276 26.85 13.26 16.56
C ALA A 276 27.30 12.10 15.62
N TYR A 277 26.34 11.37 15.00
CA TYR A 277 26.65 10.30 14.05
C TYR A 277 27.30 10.83 12.77
N LEU A 278 26.88 12.00 12.28
CA LEU A 278 27.43 12.63 11.07
C LEU A 278 28.84 13.21 11.30
N THR A 279 29.18 13.62 12.55
CA THR A 279 30.50 14.15 12.89
C THR A 279 31.57 13.08 13.12
N HIS A 280 31.19 11.80 13.21
CA HIS A 280 32.14 10.69 13.42
C HIS A 280 32.48 9.88 12.14
N HIS A 281 31.92 10.29 10.99
CA HIS A 281 32.09 9.59 9.71
C HIS A 281 32.51 10.49 8.54
N ASP A 282 33.04 11.69 8.85
CA ASP A 282 33.80 12.54 7.90
C ASP A 282 35.30 12.30 8.02
#